data_3222868368662a220735d0839b9406bd
#
_entry.id   3222868368662a220735d0839b9406bd
#
_cell.length_a   1.000
_cell.length_b   1.000
_cell.length_c   1.000
_cell.angle_alpha   90.00
_cell.angle_beta   90.00
_cell.angle_gamma   90.00
#
_symmetry.space_group_name_H-M   'P 1'
#
loop_
_entity.id
_entity.type
_entity.pdbx_description
1 polymer ?
#
loop_
_entity_poly.entity_id
_entity_poly.type
_entity_poly.pdbx_seq_one_letter_code
_entity_poly.pdbx_strand_id
1 'polypeptide(L)'
;MTSPSTCRFSDSHEWFLAQGQEVTMGITQFAANELTDVTYVQLKPVGTVVKAGETVGEVESVKTTSEIYAAVGGTITAVNDAAVKDPSLLNSDPFGKGWLVKMQVTDASPLTKLMDAATYDSKHAVH
;
A
#
# COMPACT_ATOMS: atom_id res chain seq x y z
N MET A 1 -10.19 3.37 14.20
CA MET A 1 -9.42 4.25 13.30
C MET A 1 -10.08 4.27 11.93
N THR A 2 -10.26 5.45 11.39
CA THR A 2 -10.84 5.61 10.05
C THR A 2 -9.74 5.73 9.01
N SER A 3 -10.02 5.21 7.82
CA SER A 3 -9.09 5.32 6.70
C SER A 3 -9.10 6.74 6.13
N PRO A 4 -7.97 7.23 5.59
CA PRO A 4 -7.92 8.57 5.00
C PRO A 4 -8.88 8.72 3.82
N SER A 5 -9.67 9.80 3.82
CA SER A 5 -10.68 10.03 2.78
C SER A 5 -10.07 10.37 1.42
N THR A 6 -8.79 10.74 1.39
CA THR A 6 -8.06 11.09 0.16
C THR A 6 -7.53 9.87 -0.59
N CYS A 7 -7.56 8.70 0.04
CA CYS A 7 -7.03 7.46 -0.53
C CYS A 7 -8.12 6.61 -1.17
N ARG A 8 -7.70 5.73 -2.05
CA ARG A 8 -8.51 4.64 -2.61
C ARG A 8 -7.96 3.31 -2.11
N PHE A 9 -8.82 2.28 -2.08
CA PHE A 9 -8.52 1.03 -1.40
C PHE A 9 -8.88 -0.16 -2.26
N SER A 10 -7.95 -1.13 -2.35
CA SER A 10 -8.16 -2.38 -3.08
C SER A 10 -8.75 -3.46 -2.17
N ASP A 11 -9.30 -4.52 -2.80
CA ASP A 11 -9.81 -5.67 -2.06
C ASP A 11 -8.70 -6.46 -1.35
N SER A 12 -7.46 -6.34 -1.79
CA SER A 12 -6.31 -6.98 -1.16
C SER A 12 -5.64 -6.10 -0.10
N HIS A 13 -6.33 -5.01 0.30
CA HIS A 13 -5.95 -4.17 1.45
C HIS A 13 -4.71 -3.32 1.22
N GLU A 14 -4.55 -2.81 0.00
CA GLU A 14 -3.59 -1.74 -0.29
C GLU A 14 -4.33 -0.39 -0.36
N TRP A 15 -3.64 0.68 0.01
CA TRP A 15 -4.15 2.03 -0.17
C TRP A 15 -3.32 2.75 -1.24
N PHE A 16 -3.97 3.69 -1.94
CA PHE A 16 -3.36 4.44 -3.03
C PHE A 16 -3.74 5.91 -2.89
N LEU A 17 -2.74 6.79 -2.93
CA LEU A 17 -2.92 8.24 -2.90
C LEU A 17 -2.36 8.82 -4.19
N ALA A 18 -3.23 9.34 -5.04
CA ALA A 18 -2.84 9.97 -6.29
C ALA A 18 -2.64 11.47 -6.08
N GLN A 19 -1.51 11.98 -6.51
CA GLN A 19 -1.18 13.41 -6.52
C GLN A 19 -0.64 13.74 -7.91
N GLY A 20 -1.53 14.16 -8.81
CA GLY A 20 -1.17 14.28 -10.21
C GLY A 20 -0.89 12.91 -10.80
N GLN A 21 0.31 12.75 -11.36
CA GLN A 21 0.76 11.47 -11.92
C GLN A 21 1.62 10.65 -10.96
N GLU A 22 1.77 11.13 -9.71
CA GLU A 22 2.47 10.36 -8.68
C GLU A 22 1.46 9.64 -7.81
N VAL A 23 1.67 8.33 -7.62
CA VAL A 23 0.84 7.51 -6.73
C VAL A 23 1.72 6.97 -5.62
N THR A 24 1.33 7.25 -4.37
CA THR A 24 1.94 6.66 -3.18
C THR A 24 1.04 5.53 -2.71
N MET A 25 1.63 4.41 -2.30
CA MET A 25 0.84 3.28 -1.83
C MET A 25 1.46 2.57 -0.64
N GLY A 26 0.65 1.83 0.06
CA GLY A 26 1.06 0.99 1.17
C GLY A 26 -0.05 0.03 1.54
N ILE A 27 0.06 -0.61 2.70
CA ILE A 27 -0.99 -1.49 3.22
C ILE A 27 -1.88 -0.74 4.19
N THR A 28 -3.14 -1.19 4.32
CA THR A 28 -4.11 -0.56 5.22
C THR A 28 -3.87 -0.97 6.66
N GLN A 29 -4.48 -0.25 7.61
CA GLN A 29 -4.45 -0.65 9.02
C GLN A 29 -5.09 -2.02 9.22
N PHE A 30 -6.14 -2.33 8.47
CA PHE A 30 -6.77 -3.65 8.51
C PHE A 30 -5.76 -4.74 8.15
N ALA A 31 -5.00 -4.55 7.06
CA ALA A 31 -3.98 -5.50 6.65
C ALA A 31 -2.89 -5.64 7.70
N ALA A 32 -2.40 -4.53 8.25
CA ALA A 32 -1.38 -4.56 9.29
C ALA A 32 -1.86 -5.32 10.53
N ASN A 33 -3.11 -5.11 10.94
CA ASN A 33 -3.68 -5.82 12.09
C ASN A 33 -3.82 -7.33 11.82
N GLU A 34 -4.20 -7.71 10.61
CA GLU A 34 -4.30 -9.13 10.22
C GLU A 34 -2.94 -9.80 10.17
N LEU A 35 -1.91 -9.08 9.76
CA LEU A 35 -0.54 -9.61 9.73
C LEU A 35 0.05 -9.76 11.13
N THR A 36 -0.45 -9.01 12.10
CA THR A 36 0.14 -8.85 13.43
C THR A 36 1.52 -8.19 13.31
N ASP A 37 2.56 -8.63 14.00
CA ASP A 37 3.86 -7.96 13.97
C ASP A 37 4.57 -8.18 12.63
N VAL A 38 4.72 -7.12 11.85
CA VAL A 38 5.47 -7.16 10.60
C VAL A 38 6.95 -7.20 10.92
N THR A 39 7.64 -8.20 10.37
CA THR A 39 9.06 -8.46 10.68
C THR A 39 9.99 -8.19 9.51
N TYR A 40 9.47 -8.12 8.29
CA TYR A 40 10.29 -7.96 7.10
C TYR A 40 9.50 -7.33 5.97
N VAL A 41 10.14 -6.39 5.27
CA VAL A 41 9.57 -5.73 4.09
C VAL A 41 10.59 -5.81 2.97
N GLN A 42 10.18 -6.31 1.81
CA GLN A 42 11.00 -6.33 0.62
C GLN A 42 10.24 -5.63 -0.51
N LEU A 43 10.86 -4.64 -1.12
CA LEU A 43 10.26 -3.83 -2.17
C LEU A 43 11.10 -3.95 -3.44
N LYS A 44 10.44 -3.91 -4.60
CA LYS A 44 11.14 -3.88 -5.88
C LYS A 44 11.88 -2.55 -6.00
N PRO A 45 13.05 -2.53 -6.67
CA PRO A 45 13.87 -1.32 -6.69
C PRO A 45 13.27 -0.19 -7.53
N VAL A 46 13.73 1.02 -7.24
CA VAL A 46 13.43 2.20 -8.05
C VAL A 46 13.81 1.92 -9.50
N GLY A 47 12.97 2.32 -10.43
CA GLY A 47 13.14 2.07 -11.85
C GLY A 47 12.38 0.84 -12.36
N THR A 48 11.83 0.01 -11.46
CA THR A 48 11.04 -1.15 -11.88
C THR A 48 9.73 -0.69 -12.51
N VAL A 49 9.41 -1.22 -13.68
CA VAL A 49 8.13 -0.98 -14.34
C VAL A 49 7.14 -2.05 -13.89
N VAL A 50 5.99 -1.62 -13.41
CA VAL A 50 4.96 -2.50 -12.87
C VAL A 50 3.67 -2.28 -13.64
N LYS A 51 2.96 -3.35 -13.95
CA LYS A 51 1.63 -3.29 -14.56
C LYS A 51 0.56 -3.45 -13.47
N ALA A 52 -0.65 -2.97 -13.75
CA ALA A 52 -1.77 -3.18 -12.87
C ALA A 52 -1.94 -4.68 -12.58
N GLY A 53 -2.07 -5.05 -11.31
CA GLY A 53 -2.17 -6.44 -10.87
C GLY A 53 -0.85 -7.11 -10.56
N GLU A 54 0.27 -6.49 -10.90
CA GLU A 54 1.59 -7.02 -10.55
C GLU A 54 2.00 -6.57 -9.14
N THR A 55 2.94 -7.29 -8.54
CA THR A 55 3.41 -6.96 -7.19
C THR A 55 4.47 -5.86 -7.23
N VAL A 56 4.48 -5.04 -6.17
CA VAL A 56 5.54 -4.05 -5.92
C VAL A 56 6.49 -4.52 -4.83
N GLY A 57 6.14 -5.58 -4.12
CA GLY A 57 6.94 -6.13 -3.05
C GLY A 57 6.16 -7.12 -2.22
N GLU A 58 6.73 -7.48 -1.07
CA GLU A 58 6.07 -8.38 -0.12
C GLU A 58 6.41 -7.98 1.31
N VAL A 59 5.55 -8.38 2.23
CA VAL A 59 5.77 -8.19 3.66
C VAL A 59 5.67 -9.54 4.35
N GLU A 60 6.52 -9.75 5.36
CA GLU A 60 6.47 -10.93 6.20
C GLU A 60 6.12 -10.50 7.62
N SER A 61 5.35 -11.33 8.29
CA SER A 61 5.03 -11.16 9.70
C SER A 61 5.38 -12.43 10.45
N VAL A 62 5.21 -12.38 11.76
CA VAL A 62 5.37 -13.58 12.60
C VAL A 62 4.39 -14.69 12.22
N LYS A 63 3.35 -14.35 11.47
CA LYS A 63 2.23 -15.21 11.14
C LYS A 63 2.25 -15.73 9.71
N THR A 64 2.61 -14.86 8.74
CA THR A 64 2.48 -15.19 7.31
C THR A 64 3.27 -14.22 6.44
N THR A 65 3.30 -14.51 5.14
CA THR A 65 3.85 -13.63 4.11
C THR A 65 2.71 -13.16 3.22
N SER A 66 2.71 -11.88 2.85
CA SER A 66 1.71 -11.28 1.98
C SER A 66 2.35 -10.49 0.87
N GLU A 67 1.86 -10.65 -0.36
CA GLU A 67 2.31 -9.85 -1.50
C GLU A 67 1.52 -8.55 -1.57
N ILE A 68 2.15 -7.52 -2.13
CA ILE A 68 1.57 -6.18 -2.25
C ILE A 68 1.38 -5.89 -3.73
N TYR A 69 0.13 -5.67 -4.15
CA TYR A 69 -0.26 -5.54 -5.55
C TYR A 69 -0.51 -4.08 -5.92
N ALA A 70 -0.02 -3.69 -7.10
CA ALA A 70 -0.33 -2.39 -7.68
C ALA A 70 -1.69 -2.45 -8.38
N ALA A 71 -2.51 -1.42 -8.20
CA ALA A 71 -3.80 -1.31 -8.89
C ALA A 71 -3.68 -0.51 -10.20
N VAL A 72 -2.54 0.15 -10.41
CA VAL A 72 -2.24 0.92 -11.63
C VAL A 72 -0.85 0.57 -12.11
N GLY A 73 -0.64 0.70 -13.40
CA GLY A 73 0.69 0.53 -13.99
C GLY A 73 1.52 1.80 -13.87
N GLY A 74 2.81 1.64 -13.67
CA GLY A 74 3.74 2.77 -13.59
C GLY A 74 5.16 2.32 -13.32
N THR A 75 6.02 3.29 -13.07
CA THR A 75 7.42 3.04 -12.73
C THR A 75 7.66 3.43 -11.28
N ILE A 76 8.29 2.57 -10.51
CA ILE A 76 8.63 2.86 -9.12
C ILE A 76 9.68 3.96 -9.09
N THR A 77 9.38 5.08 -8.45
CA THR A 77 10.27 6.25 -8.37
C THR A 77 10.86 6.41 -6.98
N ALA A 78 10.25 5.83 -5.95
CA ALA A 78 10.78 5.87 -4.59
C ALA A 78 10.31 4.65 -3.82
N VAL A 79 11.16 4.19 -2.90
CA VAL A 79 10.82 3.14 -1.94
C VAL A 79 11.11 3.68 -0.54
N ASN A 80 10.34 3.25 0.44
CA ASN A 80 10.49 3.73 1.81
C ASN A 80 11.53 2.91 2.57
N ASP A 81 12.78 3.35 2.52
CA ASP A 81 13.86 2.67 3.23
C ASP A 81 13.64 2.61 4.74
N ALA A 82 12.96 3.59 5.31
CA ALA A 82 12.65 3.60 6.75
C ALA A 82 11.76 2.42 7.13
N ALA A 83 10.78 2.08 6.29
CA ALA A 83 9.91 0.92 6.54
C ALA A 83 10.67 -0.40 6.35
N VAL A 84 11.62 -0.45 5.40
CA VAL A 84 12.46 -1.63 5.20
C VAL A 84 13.34 -1.87 6.42
N LYS A 85 13.90 -0.81 7.00
CA LYS A 85 14.75 -0.89 8.19
C LYS A 85 13.95 -1.12 9.47
N ASP A 86 12.75 -0.57 9.53
CA ASP A 86 11.86 -0.70 10.69
C ASP A 86 10.47 -1.11 10.24
N PRO A 87 10.26 -2.42 10.00
CA PRO A 87 8.96 -2.91 9.52
C PRO A 87 7.79 -2.62 10.47
N SER A 88 8.05 -2.35 11.74
CA SER A 88 6.99 -2.01 12.70
C SER A 88 6.23 -0.73 12.33
N LEU A 89 6.80 0.11 11.45
CA LEU A 89 6.11 1.29 10.94
C LEU A 89 4.82 0.92 10.21
N LEU A 90 4.76 -0.27 9.60
CA LEU A 90 3.56 -0.73 8.94
C LEU A 90 2.43 -1.00 9.94
N ASN A 91 2.79 -1.39 11.15
CA ASN A 91 1.82 -1.63 12.23
C ASN A 91 1.38 -0.33 12.90
N SER A 92 2.33 0.58 13.14
CA SER A 92 2.09 1.78 13.93
C SER A 92 1.54 2.95 13.11
N ASP A 93 1.93 3.07 11.83
CA ASP A 93 1.55 4.23 11.00
C ASP A 93 1.51 3.86 9.51
N PRO A 94 0.63 2.92 9.11
CA PRO A 94 0.63 2.42 7.73
C PRO A 94 0.25 3.46 6.68
N PHE A 95 -0.48 4.52 7.05
CA PHE A 95 -0.87 5.58 6.13
C PHE A 95 0.11 6.75 6.10
N GLY A 96 1.02 6.82 7.04
CA GLY A 96 2.01 7.89 7.14
C GLY A 96 3.42 7.37 6.93
N LYS A 97 4.17 7.21 8.03
CA LYS A 97 5.58 6.80 7.97
C LYS A 97 5.79 5.41 7.37
N GLY A 98 4.75 4.57 7.36
CA GLY A 98 4.80 3.22 6.81
C GLY A 98 4.40 3.10 5.35
N TRP A 99 4.39 4.19 4.58
CA TRP A 99 4.16 4.09 3.14
C TRP A 99 5.23 3.19 2.52
N LEU A 100 4.93 2.56 1.38
CA LEU A 100 5.84 1.57 0.81
C LEU A 100 6.54 2.05 -0.45
N VAL A 101 5.79 2.38 -1.49
CA VAL A 101 6.39 2.84 -2.75
C VAL A 101 5.66 4.05 -3.30
N LYS A 102 6.39 4.84 -4.10
CA LYS A 102 5.81 5.88 -4.95
C LYS A 102 6.06 5.50 -6.40
N MET A 103 5.07 5.75 -7.24
CA MET A 103 5.13 5.39 -8.66
C MET A 103 4.76 6.58 -9.52
N GLN A 104 5.45 6.72 -10.65
CA GLN A 104 5.06 7.63 -11.71
C GLN A 104 4.12 6.86 -12.64
N VAL A 105 2.88 7.34 -12.79
CA VAL A 105 1.87 6.69 -13.62
C VAL A 105 1.46 7.61 -14.75
N THR A 106 1.05 7.03 -15.88
CA THR A 106 0.55 7.81 -17.02
C THR A 106 -0.95 8.03 -16.94
N ASP A 107 -1.65 7.11 -16.28
CA ASP A 107 -3.10 7.16 -16.12
C ASP A 107 -3.49 6.60 -14.76
N ALA A 108 -3.93 7.48 -13.86
CA ALA A 108 -4.39 7.10 -12.53
C ALA A 108 -5.89 6.78 -12.50
N SER A 109 -6.60 6.84 -13.62
CA SER A 109 -8.05 6.61 -13.67
C SER A 109 -8.49 5.24 -13.13
N PRO A 110 -7.70 4.15 -13.24
CA PRO A 110 -8.09 2.88 -12.61
C PRO A 110 -8.33 2.98 -11.10
N LEU A 111 -7.71 3.95 -10.42
CA LEU A 111 -7.92 4.14 -8.98
C LEU A 111 -9.35 4.57 -8.66
N THR A 112 -10.05 5.24 -9.57
CA THR A 112 -11.43 5.68 -9.35
C THR A 112 -12.40 4.51 -9.25
N LYS A 113 -12.01 3.33 -9.72
CA LYS A 113 -12.81 2.11 -9.65
C LYS A 113 -12.62 1.37 -8.32
N LEU A 114 -11.64 1.77 -7.53
CA LEU A 114 -11.40 1.18 -6.22
C LEU A 114 -12.36 1.78 -5.19
N MET A 115 -12.42 1.14 -4.03
CA MET A 115 -13.26 1.61 -2.93
C MET A 115 -12.76 2.95 -2.40
N ASP A 116 -13.67 3.85 -2.06
CA ASP A 116 -13.35 5.02 -1.25
C ASP A 116 -13.21 4.59 0.23
N ALA A 117 -12.79 5.53 1.09
CA ALA A 117 -12.56 5.21 2.50
C ALA A 117 -13.83 4.74 3.21
N ALA A 118 -14.96 5.38 2.95
CA ALA A 118 -16.23 5.01 3.60
C ALA A 118 -16.66 3.59 3.21
N THR A 119 -16.56 3.24 1.94
CA THR A 119 -16.92 1.91 1.45
C THR A 119 -15.98 0.85 2.02
N TYR A 120 -14.68 1.14 2.02
CA TYR A 120 -13.68 0.22 2.54
C TYR A 120 -13.88 -0.02 4.05
N ASP A 121 -14.06 1.04 4.81
CA ASP A 121 -14.24 0.93 6.26
C ASP A 121 -15.54 0.19 6.62
N SER A 122 -16.57 0.33 5.79
CA SER A 122 -17.84 -0.38 5.95
C SER A 122 -17.66 -1.89 5.79
N LYS A 123 -16.79 -2.32 4.87
CA LYS A 123 -16.52 -3.75 4.60
C LYS A 123 -15.49 -4.34 5.55
N HIS A 124 -14.54 -3.54 6.00
CA HIS A 124 -13.36 -4.01 6.74
C HIS A 124 -13.16 -3.13 7.98
N ALA A 125 -14.06 -3.29 8.96
CA ALA A 125 -14.00 -2.52 10.19
C ALA A 125 -12.72 -2.81 10.96
N VAL A 126 -12.05 -1.75 11.43
CA VAL A 126 -10.86 -1.82 12.27
C VAL A 126 -11.25 -1.48 13.70
N HIS A 127 -10.95 -2.38 14.62
CA HIS A 127 -11.28 -2.23 16.04
C HIS A 127 -10.05 -1.96 16.88
#